data_cdfaa0099a0fa01e0a13a027ab9380f6
#
_entry.id   cdfaa0099a0fa01e0a13a027ab9380f6
#
_cell.length_a   1.000
_cell.length_b   1.000
_cell.length_c   1.000
_cell.angle_alpha   90.00
_cell.angle_beta   90.00
_cell.angle_gamma   90.00
#
_symmetry.space_group_name_H-M   'P 1'
#
loop_
_entity.id
_entity.type
_entity.pdbx_description
1 polymer ?
#
loop_
_entity_poly.entity_id
_entity_poly.type
_entity_poly.pdbx_seq_one_letter_code
_entity_poly.pdbx_strand_id
1 'polypeptide(L)'
;MNSYEEKSDKVAKKNNPFDEKSSKQLTDILKDLFGDSDLLLMLNREYKPLPLKKKDDIEYDIRWHTTDLEKYGHKIIHVAQNRFGESVMIYRLMYGDGMDDVNIHLRVKVISKDGVKVPDSNVHVHVENKHMDIADIKIEGERVNRGYGSIMMEGLIKIVHEMQNKVITGWISSVDWDHIDRSEHFYRKHGFDCQLDHHNKRGTIVWVNRELGFTQY
;
A
#
# COMPACT_ATOMS: atom_id res chain seq x y z
N MET A 1 12.36 55.04 -18.27
CA MET A 1 11.30 54.01 -18.28
C MET A 1 11.75 52.85 -19.17
N ASN A 2 11.67 51.63 -18.66
CA ASN A 2 11.98 50.35 -19.29
C ASN A 2 13.43 49.97 -19.55
N SER A 3 14.08 49.41 -18.53
CA SER A 3 15.25 48.53 -18.66
C SER A 3 15.33 47.41 -17.58
N TYR A 4 14.21 47.10 -16.88
CA TYR A 4 14.18 46.13 -15.82
C TYR A 4 13.38 44.87 -16.10
N GLU A 5 12.65 44.75 -17.21
CA GLU A 5 11.79 43.57 -17.51
C GLU A 5 12.43 42.47 -18.34
N GLU A 6 13.58 42.72 -18.98
CA GLU A 6 14.22 41.72 -19.87
C GLU A 6 15.22 40.77 -19.19
N LYS A 7 15.43 40.91 -17.86
CA LYS A 7 16.40 40.06 -17.13
C LYS A 7 15.80 38.93 -16.31
N SER A 8 14.46 38.85 -16.16
CA SER A 8 13.82 37.80 -15.35
C SER A 8 13.60 36.49 -16.11
N ASP A 9 13.52 36.49 -17.43
CA ASP A 9 13.21 35.28 -18.22
C ASP A 9 14.41 34.41 -18.59
N LYS A 10 15.63 34.83 -18.30
CA LYS A 10 16.85 34.06 -18.59
C LYS A 10 17.42 33.25 -17.42
N VAL A 11 16.89 33.40 -16.22
CA VAL A 11 17.38 32.67 -15.02
C VAL A 11 16.58 31.41 -14.73
N ALA A 12 15.41 31.22 -15.33
CA ALA A 12 14.53 30.07 -15.06
C ALA A 12 14.86 28.79 -15.87
N LYS A 13 15.94 28.76 -16.66
CA LYS A 13 16.33 27.58 -17.49
C LYS A 13 17.63 26.89 -17.10
N LYS A 14 18.16 27.16 -15.92
CA LYS A 14 19.35 26.43 -15.42
C LYS A 14 19.08 26.00 -13.99
N ASN A 15 18.58 24.78 -13.82
CA ASN A 15 18.83 23.82 -12.74
C ASN A 15 17.72 22.78 -12.72
N ASN A 16 17.66 21.93 -13.76
CA ASN A 16 17.01 20.64 -13.61
C ASN A 16 18.16 19.64 -13.32
N PRO A 17 18.34 19.18 -12.07
CA PRO A 17 19.46 18.29 -11.70
C PRO A 17 19.30 16.85 -12.22
N PHE A 18 18.20 16.55 -12.89
CA PHE A 18 17.97 15.26 -13.56
C PHE A 18 18.16 15.45 -15.06
N ASP A 19 19.29 14.99 -15.57
CA ASP A 19 19.46 14.83 -17.00
C ASP A 19 18.53 13.70 -17.53
N GLU A 20 18.21 13.69 -18.82
CA GLU A 20 17.34 12.69 -19.44
C GLU A 20 17.86 11.26 -19.21
N LYS A 21 19.15 11.08 -19.05
CA LYS A 21 19.81 9.79 -18.85
C LYS A 21 19.56 9.26 -17.44
N SER A 22 19.66 10.12 -16.41
CA SER A 22 19.34 9.78 -15.03
C SER A 22 17.85 9.50 -14.84
N SER A 23 16.99 10.26 -15.49
CA SER A 23 15.54 10.04 -15.51
C SER A 23 15.18 8.68 -16.14
N LYS A 24 15.82 8.32 -17.26
CA LYS A 24 15.59 7.04 -17.94
C LYS A 24 16.06 5.86 -17.07
N GLN A 25 17.25 5.96 -16.46
CA GLN A 25 17.74 4.92 -15.55
C GLN A 25 16.82 4.72 -14.34
N LEU A 26 16.31 5.80 -13.73
CA LEU A 26 15.35 5.72 -12.63
C LEU A 26 14.05 5.05 -13.07
N THR A 27 13.55 5.39 -14.26
CA THR A 27 12.35 4.78 -14.83
C THR A 27 12.55 3.29 -15.07
N ASP A 28 13.71 2.87 -15.58
CA ASP A 28 14.01 1.46 -15.83
C ASP A 28 14.10 0.67 -14.50
N ILE A 29 14.76 1.24 -13.48
CA ILE A 29 14.80 0.65 -12.13
C ILE A 29 13.40 0.53 -11.52
N LEU A 30 12.57 1.55 -11.64
CA LEU A 30 11.20 1.53 -11.15
C LEU A 30 10.33 0.52 -11.90
N LYS A 31 10.57 0.32 -13.20
CA LYS A 31 9.90 -0.72 -13.99
C LYS A 31 10.27 -2.13 -13.51
N ASP A 32 11.53 -2.36 -13.22
CA ASP A 32 12.00 -3.65 -12.69
C ASP A 32 11.41 -3.96 -11.31
N LEU A 33 11.22 -2.92 -10.47
CA LEU A 33 10.68 -3.07 -9.12
C LEU A 33 9.15 -3.21 -9.07
N PHE A 34 8.42 -2.52 -9.94
CA PHE A 34 6.96 -2.37 -9.83
C PHE A 34 6.19 -2.90 -11.04
N GLY A 35 6.89 -3.30 -12.09
CA GLY A 35 6.27 -3.62 -13.38
C GLY A 35 5.86 -2.38 -14.18
N ASP A 36 5.76 -2.53 -15.49
CA ASP A 36 5.41 -1.42 -16.39
C ASP A 36 4.03 -0.82 -16.07
N SER A 37 3.04 -1.67 -15.77
CA SER A 37 1.68 -1.21 -15.50
C SER A 37 1.56 -0.47 -14.17
N ASP A 38 2.25 -0.91 -13.13
CA ASP A 38 2.21 -0.28 -11.81
C ASP A 38 2.97 1.05 -11.81
N LEU A 39 4.11 1.11 -12.51
CA LEU A 39 4.84 2.35 -12.69
C LEU A 39 3.99 3.42 -13.39
N LEU A 40 3.31 3.06 -14.48
CA LEU A 40 2.42 3.98 -15.19
C LEU A 40 1.27 4.46 -14.29
N LEU A 41 0.71 3.58 -13.47
CA LEU A 41 -0.35 3.92 -12.51
C LEU A 41 0.15 4.85 -11.41
N MET A 42 1.38 4.66 -10.93
CA MET A 42 2.01 5.52 -9.91
C MET A 42 2.41 6.89 -10.44
N LEU A 43 2.90 6.95 -11.66
CA LEU A 43 3.31 8.22 -12.29
C LEU A 43 2.11 9.06 -12.72
N ASN A 44 0.94 8.43 -12.91
CA ASN A 44 -0.29 9.14 -13.28
C ASN A 44 -0.96 9.76 -12.05
N ARG A 45 -0.32 10.80 -11.49
CA ARG A 45 -0.74 11.52 -10.27
C ARG A 45 -2.12 12.19 -10.36
N GLU A 46 -2.75 12.23 -11.53
CA GLU A 46 -4.07 12.82 -11.72
C GLU A 46 -5.25 11.93 -11.35
N TYR A 47 -5.06 10.85 -10.60
CA TYR A 47 -6.12 9.93 -10.13
C TYR A 47 -7.11 9.43 -11.21
N LYS A 48 -6.79 9.65 -12.49
CA LYS A 48 -7.60 9.09 -13.57
C LYS A 48 -7.29 7.61 -13.71
N PRO A 49 -8.30 6.75 -13.58
CA PRO A 49 -8.09 5.32 -13.81
C PRO A 49 -7.55 5.09 -15.21
N LEU A 50 -6.58 4.17 -15.34
CA LEU A 50 -6.18 3.69 -16.66
C LEU A 50 -7.32 2.86 -17.26
N PRO A 51 -7.52 2.92 -18.59
CA PRO A 51 -8.52 2.10 -19.24
C PRO A 51 -8.32 0.61 -18.97
N LEU A 52 -9.40 -0.14 -18.86
CA LEU A 52 -9.35 -1.59 -18.84
C LEU A 52 -8.63 -2.14 -20.08
N LYS A 53 -7.88 -3.22 -19.92
CA LYS A 53 -7.23 -3.96 -21.03
C LYS A 53 -8.27 -4.58 -21.96
N LYS A 54 -9.38 -5.04 -21.39
CA LYS A 54 -10.53 -5.49 -22.14
C LYS A 54 -11.77 -4.74 -21.66
N LYS A 55 -12.36 -3.96 -22.56
CA LYS A 55 -13.52 -3.14 -22.25
C LYS A 55 -14.64 -3.99 -21.63
N ASP A 56 -15.15 -3.52 -20.50
CA ASP A 56 -16.29 -4.12 -19.76
C ASP A 56 -16.06 -5.56 -19.25
N ASP A 57 -14.80 -6.04 -19.20
CA ASP A 57 -14.45 -7.37 -18.70
C ASP A 57 -13.49 -7.26 -17.50
N ILE A 58 -14.04 -6.97 -16.33
CA ILE A 58 -13.29 -6.82 -15.08
C ILE A 58 -12.55 -8.10 -14.71
N GLU A 59 -13.13 -9.27 -14.95
CA GLU A 59 -12.48 -10.55 -14.65
C GLU A 59 -11.25 -10.79 -15.53
N TYR A 60 -11.32 -10.39 -16.80
CA TYR A 60 -10.17 -10.44 -17.67
C TYR A 60 -9.04 -9.53 -17.13
N ASP A 61 -9.38 -8.31 -16.71
CA ASP A 61 -8.39 -7.38 -16.18
C ASP A 61 -7.79 -7.88 -14.86
N ILE A 62 -8.57 -8.48 -13.97
CA ILE A 62 -8.05 -9.13 -12.75
C ILE A 62 -7.02 -10.20 -13.12
N ARG A 63 -7.37 -11.12 -14.04
CA ARG A 63 -6.43 -12.18 -14.48
C ARG A 63 -5.18 -11.60 -15.14
N TRP A 64 -5.36 -10.61 -16.00
CA TRP A 64 -4.24 -9.96 -16.67
C TRP A 64 -3.27 -9.32 -15.67
N HIS A 65 -3.79 -8.53 -14.72
CA HIS A 65 -2.98 -7.88 -13.69
C HIS A 65 -2.36 -8.88 -12.70
N THR A 66 -3.04 -10.00 -12.41
CA THR A 66 -2.46 -11.10 -11.65
C THR A 66 -1.21 -11.63 -12.35
N THR A 67 -1.36 -12.03 -13.62
CA THR A 67 -0.24 -12.57 -14.43
C THR A 67 0.89 -11.56 -14.59
N ASP A 68 0.55 -10.28 -14.79
CA ASP A 68 1.54 -9.20 -14.93
C ASP A 68 2.37 -9.03 -13.64
N LEU A 69 1.72 -8.97 -12.47
CA LEU A 69 2.40 -8.86 -11.18
C LEU A 69 3.25 -10.10 -10.88
N GLU A 70 2.73 -11.30 -11.13
CA GLU A 70 3.47 -12.56 -10.93
C GLU A 70 4.69 -12.67 -11.85
N LYS A 71 4.62 -12.14 -13.07
CA LYS A 71 5.76 -12.05 -14.00
C LYS A 71 6.93 -11.25 -13.41
N TYR A 72 6.63 -10.24 -12.60
CA TYR A 72 7.63 -9.45 -11.87
C TYR A 72 7.98 -10.03 -10.49
N GLY A 73 7.52 -11.26 -10.21
CA GLY A 73 7.83 -11.97 -8.97
C GLY A 73 6.95 -11.57 -7.79
N HIS A 74 5.99 -10.66 -7.95
CA HIS A 74 5.10 -10.25 -6.86
C HIS A 74 4.04 -11.31 -6.57
N LYS A 75 3.58 -11.39 -5.33
CA LYS A 75 2.59 -12.40 -4.91
C LYS A 75 1.22 -11.75 -4.68
N ILE A 76 0.18 -12.26 -5.36
CA ILE A 76 -1.20 -11.89 -5.05
C ILE A 76 -1.62 -12.55 -3.73
N ILE A 77 -2.06 -11.75 -2.79
CA ILE A 77 -2.45 -12.20 -1.45
C ILE A 77 -3.97 -12.36 -1.34
N HIS A 78 -4.71 -11.36 -1.82
CA HIS A 78 -6.15 -11.33 -1.66
C HIS A 78 -6.80 -10.50 -2.75
N VAL A 79 -7.98 -10.93 -3.21
CA VAL A 79 -8.84 -10.15 -4.12
C VAL A 79 -10.24 -10.18 -3.55
N ALA A 80 -10.83 -9.03 -3.30
CA ALA A 80 -12.18 -8.91 -2.79
C ALA A 80 -12.92 -7.75 -3.43
N GLN A 81 -14.25 -7.80 -3.42
CA GLN A 81 -15.07 -6.66 -3.79
C GLN A 81 -15.32 -5.78 -2.57
N ASN A 82 -15.19 -4.47 -2.75
CA ASN A 82 -15.66 -3.52 -1.75
C ASN A 82 -17.16 -3.22 -1.94
N ARG A 83 -17.75 -2.46 -1.01
CA ARG A 83 -19.17 -2.09 -1.03
C ARG A 83 -19.61 -1.23 -2.24
N PHE A 84 -18.66 -0.74 -3.03
CA PHE A 84 -18.90 0.06 -4.23
C PHE A 84 -18.78 -0.77 -5.52
N GLY A 85 -18.60 -2.10 -5.41
CA GLY A 85 -18.45 -3.00 -6.55
C GLY A 85 -17.09 -2.91 -7.23
N GLU A 86 -16.08 -2.25 -6.60
CA GLU A 86 -14.73 -2.25 -7.09
C GLU A 86 -14.02 -3.53 -6.65
N SER A 87 -13.28 -4.17 -7.54
CA SER A 87 -12.41 -5.30 -7.21
C SER A 87 -11.09 -4.77 -6.68
N VAL A 88 -10.80 -5.08 -5.43
CA VAL A 88 -9.59 -4.64 -4.71
C VAL A 88 -8.63 -5.82 -4.61
N MET A 89 -7.49 -5.67 -5.25
CA MET A 89 -6.42 -6.66 -5.27
C MET A 89 -5.32 -6.23 -4.30
N ILE A 90 -4.98 -7.08 -3.34
CA ILE A 90 -3.87 -6.91 -2.43
C ILE A 90 -2.73 -7.80 -2.91
N TYR A 91 -1.57 -7.22 -3.11
CA TYR A 91 -0.38 -7.95 -3.53
C TYR A 91 0.83 -7.57 -2.69
N ARG A 92 1.71 -8.54 -2.50
CA ARG A 92 2.97 -8.41 -1.78
C ARG A 92 4.08 -8.11 -2.79
N LEU A 93 4.82 -7.02 -2.54
CA LEU A 93 6.05 -6.75 -3.27
C LEU A 93 7.12 -7.75 -2.81
N MET A 94 7.79 -8.38 -3.78
CA MET A 94 8.90 -9.30 -3.57
C MET A 94 10.12 -8.68 -4.23
N TYR A 95 11.20 -8.55 -3.49
CA TYR A 95 12.41 -7.87 -3.95
C TYR A 95 13.51 -8.83 -4.41
N GLY A 96 13.37 -10.13 -4.10
CA GLY A 96 14.30 -11.18 -4.52
C GLY A 96 15.68 -11.11 -3.87
N ASP A 97 15.85 -10.30 -2.82
CA ASP A 97 17.11 -10.12 -2.08
C ASP A 97 17.21 -10.96 -0.80
N GLY A 98 16.21 -11.83 -0.57
CA GLY A 98 16.12 -12.67 0.63
C GLY A 98 15.56 -11.96 1.86
N MET A 99 15.15 -10.70 1.73
CA MET A 99 14.52 -9.92 2.81
C MET A 99 12.99 -10.04 2.84
N ASP A 100 12.40 -10.76 1.89
CA ASP A 100 10.95 -10.84 1.72
C ASP A 100 10.22 -11.44 2.93
N ASP A 101 10.86 -12.36 3.67
CA ASP A 101 10.24 -12.97 4.84
C ASP A 101 10.42 -12.14 6.13
N VAL A 102 11.29 -11.14 6.11
CA VAL A 102 11.56 -10.21 7.21
C VAL A 102 10.79 -8.91 7.04
N ASN A 103 10.68 -8.43 5.81
CA ASN A 103 9.98 -7.18 5.48
C ASN A 103 8.85 -7.47 4.50
N ILE A 104 7.62 -7.22 4.92
CA ILE A 104 6.43 -7.44 4.10
C ILE A 104 5.88 -6.08 3.68
N HIS A 105 5.78 -5.88 2.37
CA HIS A 105 5.19 -4.68 1.78
C HIS A 105 3.95 -5.07 0.99
N LEU A 106 2.78 -4.66 1.47
CA LEU A 106 1.51 -4.87 0.77
C LEU A 106 1.09 -3.60 0.05
N ARG A 107 0.56 -3.78 -1.13
CA ARG A 107 -0.02 -2.71 -1.95
C ARG A 107 -1.41 -3.06 -2.44
N VAL A 108 -2.10 -2.02 -2.85
CA VAL A 108 -3.49 -2.10 -3.35
C VAL A 108 -3.52 -1.76 -4.83
N LYS A 109 -4.23 -2.56 -5.62
CA LYS A 109 -4.65 -2.25 -6.98
C LYS A 109 -6.17 -2.37 -7.04
N VAL A 110 -6.83 -1.38 -7.62
CA VAL A 110 -8.28 -1.32 -7.73
C VAL A 110 -8.70 -1.41 -9.18
N ILE A 111 -9.57 -2.35 -9.49
CA ILE A 111 -10.11 -2.59 -10.83
C ILE A 111 -11.62 -2.36 -10.78
N SER A 112 -12.13 -1.47 -11.61
CA SER A 112 -13.54 -1.10 -11.66
C SER A 112 -14.00 -0.83 -13.09
N LYS A 113 -15.29 -0.55 -13.28
CA LYS A 113 -15.82 -0.13 -14.59
C LYS A 113 -15.16 1.15 -15.13
N ASP A 114 -14.69 2.01 -14.25
CA ASP A 114 -14.01 3.27 -14.59
C ASP A 114 -12.55 3.04 -15.00
N GLY A 115 -12.05 1.81 -14.87
CA GLY A 115 -10.67 1.43 -15.17
C GLY A 115 -9.88 0.96 -13.96
N VAL A 116 -8.56 0.98 -14.10
CA VAL A 116 -7.59 0.46 -13.12
C VAL A 116 -6.82 1.60 -12.49
N LYS A 117 -6.65 1.54 -11.16
CA LYS A 117 -5.86 2.51 -10.39
C LYS A 117 -5.07 1.81 -9.29
N VAL A 118 -3.93 2.40 -8.90
CA VAL A 118 -3.18 2.02 -7.71
C VAL A 118 -3.25 3.19 -6.73
N PRO A 119 -4.14 3.11 -5.72
CA PRO A 119 -4.18 4.12 -4.67
C PRO A 119 -2.88 4.09 -3.87
N ASP A 120 -2.49 5.22 -3.31
CA ASP A 120 -1.34 5.33 -2.41
C ASP A 120 -1.71 4.77 -1.02
N SER A 121 -2.06 3.48 -1.02
CA SER A 121 -2.44 2.71 0.16
C SER A 121 -1.54 1.48 0.26
N ASN A 122 -0.89 1.36 1.41
CA ASN A 122 0.09 0.30 1.64
C ASN A 122 0.18 -0.08 3.12
N VAL A 123 0.74 -1.26 3.38
CA VAL A 123 1.13 -1.71 4.72
C VAL A 123 2.58 -2.18 4.66
N HIS A 124 3.36 -1.72 5.63
CA HIS A 124 4.72 -2.19 5.87
C HIS A 124 4.77 -2.92 7.20
N VAL A 125 5.27 -4.15 7.18
CA VAL A 125 5.37 -5.00 8.36
C VAL A 125 6.78 -5.54 8.46
N HIS A 126 7.34 -5.51 9.66
CA HIS A 126 8.56 -6.21 9.99
C HIS A 126 8.24 -7.53 10.70
N VAL A 127 8.96 -8.60 10.35
CA VAL A 127 8.73 -9.95 10.89
C VAL A 127 9.97 -10.45 11.60
N GLU A 128 9.82 -10.80 12.88
CA GLU A 128 10.88 -11.38 13.68
C GLU A 128 10.31 -12.42 14.66
N ASN A 129 10.90 -13.61 14.76
CA ASN A 129 10.59 -14.63 15.77
C ASN A 129 9.09 -14.97 15.90
N LYS A 130 8.37 -15.12 14.76
CA LYS A 130 6.92 -15.36 14.72
C LYS A 130 6.08 -14.19 15.26
N HIS A 131 6.64 -13.01 15.23
CA HIS A 131 6.02 -11.74 15.56
C HIS A 131 6.04 -10.85 14.32
N MET A 132 4.93 -10.19 14.03
CA MET A 132 4.82 -9.15 13.00
C MET A 132 4.60 -7.81 13.69
N ASP A 133 5.38 -6.81 13.30
CA ASP A 133 5.20 -5.45 13.76
C ASP A 133 4.80 -4.54 12.59
N ILE A 134 3.64 -3.89 12.68
CA ILE A 134 3.17 -2.93 11.68
C ILE A 134 3.99 -1.65 11.84
N ALA A 135 4.95 -1.46 10.94
CA ALA A 135 5.79 -0.28 10.91
C ALA A 135 5.03 0.94 10.34
N ASP A 136 4.18 0.72 9.34
CA ASP A 136 3.36 1.77 8.73
C ASP A 136 2.11 1.17 8.08
N ILE A 137 1.00 1.90 8.16
CA ILE A 137 -0.23 1.63 7.41
C ILE A 137 -0.76 2.93 6.85
N LYS A 138 -0.72 3.07 5.53
CA LYS A 138 -1.20 4.23 4.82
C LYS A 138 -2.47 3.92 4.04
N ILE A 139 -3.50 4.71 4.25
CA ILE A 139 -4.74 4.67 3.49
C ILE A 139 -4.91 6.03 2.82
N GLU A 140 -5.11 6.03 1.51
CA GLU A 140 -5.23 7.25 0.71
C GLU A 140 -6.32 8.20 1.25
N GLY A 141 -5.94 9.48 1.46
CA GLY A 141 -6.70 10.47 2.23
C GLY A 141 -8.13 10.73 1.76
N GLU A 142 -8.35 11.20 0.52
CA GLU A 142 -9.68 11.53 0.00
C GLU A 142 -10.58 10.30 -0.24
N ARG A 143 -9.99 9.09 -0.19
CA ARG A 143 -10.68 7.83 -0.45
C ARG A 143 -10.81 6.95 0.79
N VAL A 144 -10.64 7.54 1.97
CA VAL A 144 -11.00 6.86 3.22
C VAL A 144 -12.46 6.37 3.17
N ASN A 145 -12.76 5.30 3.89
CA ASN A 145 -14.08 4.65 3.91
C ASN A 145 -14.50 3.92 2.62
N ARG A 146 -13.60 3.67 1.66
CA ARG A 146 -13.91 2.80 0.51
C ARG A 146 -13.68 1.31 0.82
N GLY A 147 -13.21 0.98 2.00
CA GLY A 147 -12.96 -0.39 2.44
C GLY A 147 -11.58 -0.94 2.10
N TYR A 148 -10.71 -0.16 1.44
CA TYR A 148 -9.36 -0.62 1.06
C TYR A 148 -8.54 -1.07 2.26
N GLY A 149 -8.57 -0.31 3.36
CA GLY A 149 -7.87 -0.68 4.60
C GLY A 149 -8.36 -1.99 5.19
N SER A 150 -9.69 -2.23 5.16
CA SER A 150 -10.24 -3.50 5.66
C SER A 150 -9.77 -4.69 4.84
N ILE A 151 -9.86 -4.61 3.50
CA ILE A 151 -9.41 -5.69 2.60
C ILE A 151 -7.89 -5.89 2.73
N MET A 152 -7.12 -4.82 2.93
CA MET A 152 -5.69 -4.89 3.15
C MET A 152 -5.34 -5.57 4.48
N MET A 153 -6.09 -5.27 5.56
CA MET A 153 -5.94 -5.93 6.85
C MET A 153 -6.31 -7.43 6.78
N GLU A 154 -7.36 -7.78 6.04
CA GLU A 154 -7.72 -9.18 5.75
C GLU A 154 -6.57 -9.90 5.03
N GLY A 155 -5.94 -9.24 4.05
CA GLY A 155 -4.74 -9.76 3.38
C GLY A 155 -3.57 -9.96 4.33
N LEU A 156 -3.31 -9.01 5.25
CA LEU A 156 -2.27 -9.14 6.26
C LEU A 156 -2.53 -10.31 7.21
N ILE A 157 -3.75 -10.45 7.72
CA ILE A 157 -4.13 -11.55 8.61
C ILE A 157 -3.95 -12.90 7.90
N LYS A 158 -4.29 -12.99 6.61
CA LYS A 158 -4.04 -14.19 5.80
C LYS A 158 -2.55 -14.56 5.77
N ILE A 159 -1.66 -13.59 5.56
CA ILE A 159 -0.20 -13.82 5.61
C ILE A 159 0.23 -14.32 6.98
N VAL A 160 -0.31 -13.75 8.06
CA VAL A 160 -0.03 -14.20 9.43
C VAL A 160 -0.32 -15.69 9.63
N HIS A 161 -1.47 -16.15 9.12
CA HIS A 161 -1.83 -17.58 9.16
C HIS A 161 -0.89 -18.42 8.29
N GLU A 162 -0.62 -18.01 7.05
CA GLU A 162 0.29 -18.72 6.12
C GLU A 162 1.71 -18.88 6.72
N MET A 163 2.23 -17.81 7.33
CA MET A 163 3.57 -17.80 7.95
C MET A 163 3.58 -18.37 9.38
N GLN A 164 2.41 -18.76 9.91
CA GLN A 164 2.28 -19.25 11.29
C GLN A 164 2.85 -18.26 12.33
N ASN A 165 2.64 -16.97 12.12
CA ASN A 165 3.00 -15.97 13.13
C ASN A 165 1.98 -15.96 14.26
N LYS A 166 2.46 -15.65 15.48
CA LYS A 166 1.64 -15.72 16.70
C LYS A 166 0.92 -14.42 17.00
N VAL A 167 1.53 -13.31 16.65
CA VAL A 167 1.05 -11.98 17.06
C VAL A 167 1.37 -10.93 16.00
N ILE A 168 0.47 -9.97 15.87
CA ILE A 168 0.73 -8.71 15.19
C ILE A 168 0.71 -7.62 16.24
N THR A 169 1.69 -6.75 16.24
CA THR A 169 1.71 -5.52 17.03
C THR A 169 1.80 -4.30 16.13
N GLY A 170 1.62 -3.15 16.70
CA GLY A 170 1.86 -1.87 16.06
C GLY A 170 1.73 -0.73 17.06
N TRP A 171 2.19 0.42 16.64
CA TRP A 171 2.23 1.62 17.43
C TRP A 171 1.38 2.71 16.76
N ILE A 172 0.54 3.39 17.55
CA ILE A 172 -0.20 4.58 17.13
C ILE A 172 0.56 5.80 17.65
N SER A 173 1.02 6.64 16.75
CA SER A 173 1.82 7.82 17.06
C SER A 173 0.95 9.04 17.32
N SER A 174 1.56 10.10 17.90
CA SER A 174 0.89 11.36 18.15
C SER A 174 0.44 12.09 16.88
N VAL A 175 1.08 11.81 15.73
CA VAL A 175 0.67 12.42 14.44
C VAL A 175 -0.68 11.90 13.94
N ASP A 176 -1.08 10.70 14.39
CA ASP A 176 -2.36 10.08 14.02
C ASP A 176 -3.50 10.42 15.00
N TRP A 177 -3.18 11.20 16.06
CA TRP A 177 -4.08 11.41 17.18
C TRP A 177 -5.35 12.20 16.84
N ASP A 178 -5.30 13.04 15.84
CA ASP A 178 -6.48 13.80 15.38
C ASP A 178 -7.58 12.89 14.80
N HIS A 179 -7.24 11.64 14.54
CA HIS A 179 -8.13 10.62 13.98
C HIS A 179 -8.19 9.35 14.83
N ILE A 180 -7.82 9.45 16.12
CA ILE A 180 -7.67 8.30 17.01
C ILE A 180 -8.93 7.43 17.10
N ASP A 181 -10.11 8.02 17.22
CA ASP A 181 -11.37 7.28 17.31
C ASP A 181 -11.61 6.42 16.07
N ARG A 182 -11.27 6.94 14.87
CA ARG A 182 -11.37 6.20 13.62
C ARG A 182 -10.34 5.07 13.57
N SER A 183 -9.13 5.33 14.01
CA SER A 183 -8.04 4.35 14.04
C SER A 183 -8.34 3.24 15.03
N GLU A 184 -8.80 3.57 16.24
CA GLU A 184 -9.22 2.58 17.23
C GLU A 184 -10.37 1.71 16.72
N HIS A 185 -11.42 2.34 16.16
CA HIS A 185 -12.54 1.60 15.57
C HIS A 185 -12.08 0.66 14.45
N PHE A 186 -11.17 1.12 13.59
CA PHE A 186 -10.61 0.31 12.52
C PHE A 186 -9.90 -0.92 13.05
N TYR A 187 -8.98 -0.77 13.99
CA TYR A 187 -8.21 -1.89 14.55
C TYR A 187 -9.09 -2.85 15.34
N ARG A 188 -9.99 -2.33 16.20
CA ARG A 188 -10.93 -3.18 16.95
C ARG A 188 -11.86 -4.00 16.05
N LYS A 189 -12.32 -3.42 14.95
CA LYS A 189 -13.13 -4.12 13.93
C LYS A 189 -12.40 -5.33 13.36
N HIS A 190 -11.07 -5.29 13.27
CA HIS A 190 -10.23 -6.38 12.77
C HIS A 190 -9.67 -7.29 13.87
N GLY A 191 -10.22 -7.19 15.08
CA GLY A 191 -9.89 -8.08 16.20
C GLY A 191 -8.62 -7.71 16.97
N PHE A 192 -8.12 -6.48 16.80
CA PHE A 192 -7.01 -5.97 17.59
C PHE A 192 -7.50 -5.45 18.95
N ASP A 193 -6.74 -5.72 19.98
CA ASP A 193 -6.82 -5.00 21.24
C ASP A 193 -6.06 -3.67 21.11
N CYS A 194 -6.66 -2.58 21.57
CA CYS A 194 -6.08 -1.24 21.51
C CYS A 194 -5.90 -0.71 22.94
N GLN A 195 -4.69 -0.29 23.27
CA GLN A 195 -4.36 0.40 24.52
C GLN A 195 -3.94 1.83 24.20
N LEU A 196 -4.73 2.81 24.60
CA LEU A 196 -4.55 4.22 24.30
C LEU A 196 -4.15 5.02 25.53
N ASP A 197 -3.10 5.80 25.41
CA ASP A 197 -2.65 6.79 26.40
C ASP A 197 -3.01 8.17 25.89
N HIS A 198 -4.19 8.67 26.26
CA HIS A 198 -4.70 9.96 25.83
C HIS A 198 -3.85 11.13 26.35
N HIS A 199 -3.17 10.97 27.49
CA HIS A 199 -2.33 12.04 28.04
C HIS A 199 -1.08 12.27 27.17
N ASN A 200 -0.43 11.19 26.76
CA ASN A 200 0.80 11.25 25.94
C ASN A 200 0.53 11.12 24.45
N LYS A 201 -0.75 11.04 24.02
CA LYS A 201 -1.17 10.90 22.63
C LYS A 201 -0.43 9.76 21.91
N ARG A 202 -0.49 8.56 22.47
CA ARG A 202 0.14 7.36 21.94
C ARG A 202 -0.69 6.12 22.22
N GLY A 203 -0.49 5.06 21.45
CA GLY A 203 -1.19 3.80 21.68
C GLY A 203 -0.43 2.60 21.15
N THR A 204 -0.83 1.44 21.61
CA THR A 204 -0.38 0.15 21.08
C THR A 204 -1.57 -0.65 20.61
N ILE A 205 -1.36 -1.45 19.58
CA ILE A 205 -2.33 -2.40 19.05
C ILE A 205 -1.72 -3.78 19.07
N VAL A 206 -2.53 -4.79 19.41
CA VAL A 206 -2.10 -6.19 19.48
C VAL A 206 -3.20 -7.06 18.89
N TRP A 207 -2.84 -7.92 17.97
CA TRP A 207 -3.68 -8.99 17.46
C TRP A 207 -3.01 -10.34 17.70
N VAL A 208 -3.76 -11.32 18.17
CA VAL A 208 -3.22 -12.64 18.55
C VAL A 208 -3.84 -13.71 17.66
N ASN A 209 -3.00 -14.55 17.07
CA ASN A 209 -3.42 -15.70 16.28
C ASN A 209 -3.94 -16.82 17.20
N ARG A 210 -5.24 -16.84 17.42
CA ARG A 210 -5.88 -17.82 18.32
C ARG A 210 -5.92 -19.24 17.73
N GLU A 211 -5.73 -19.40 16.43
CA GLU A 211 -5.73 -20.72 15.78
C GLU A 211 -4.48 -21.55 16.11
N LEU A 212 -3.38 -20.89 16.47
CA LEU A 212 -2.14 -21.58 16.82
C LEU A 212 -2.14 -22.17 18.24
N GLY A 213 -3.24 -22.03 18.98
CA GLY A 213 -3.39 -22.55 20.35
C GLY A 213 -2.34 -21.99 21.31
N PHE A 214 -2.74 -21.27 22.33
CA PHE A 214 -1.84 -20.99 23.46
C PHE A 214 -1.66 -22.30 24.24
N THR A 215 -0.55 -23.01 24.02
CA THR A 215 -0.03 -23.90 25.06
C THR A 215 0.41 -22.97 26.20
N GLN A 216 -0.44 -22.81 27.20
CA GLN A 216 0.00 -22.23 28.48
C GLN A 216 1.10 -23.14 29.02
N TYR A 217 2.30 -22.60 29.13
CA TYR A 217 3.38 -23.17 29.94
C TYR A 217 3.25 -22.65 31.35
#